data_de18a136115507f639928e5acdbcdc04
#
_entry.id   de18a136115507f639928e5acdbcdc04
#
_cell.length_a   1.000
_cell.length_b   1.000
_cell.length_c   1.000
_cell.angle_alpha   90.00
_cell.angle_beta   90.00
_cell.angle_gamma   90.00
#
_symmetry.space_group_name_H-M   'P 1'
#
loop_
_entity.id
_entity.type
_entity.pdbx_description
1 polymer ?
#
loop_
_entity_poly.entity_id
_entity_poly.type
_entity_poly.pdbx_seq_one_letter_code
_entity_poly.pdbx_strand_id
1 'polypeptide(L)'
;MFHVHPRRLVAAIALALTAALLTAWTAAATPNPGPVVTLGSTDVGRVLIDGHGHTLYLYAPDKKNTSTCYGQCAKLWPPLLVSATAKAKAAHGVKPSLLATTKRKDGKLQVTYAGHPLYRFTGDAKPGQTSGQNSHAFGADWYVVSSAGKKIEKASR
;
A
#
# COMPACT_ATOMS: atom_id res chain seq x y z
N MET A 1 -54.77 18.47 -80.27
CA MET A 1 -54.82 18.93 -78.81
C MET A 1 -54.48 17.79 -77.95
N PHE A 2 -53.25 17.66 -77.50
CA PHE A 2 -52.83 16.60 -76.61
C PHE A 2 -52.45 17.20 -75.26
N HIS A 3 -53.21 16.85 -74.20
CA HIS A 3 -52.91 17.24 -72.85
C HIS A 3 -51.90 16.30 -72.25
N VAL A 4 -50.72 16.82 -71.92
CA VAL A 4 -49.72 16.08 -71.20
C VAL A 4 -49.85 16.35 -69.66
N HIS A 5 -50.18 15.32 -68.91
CA HIS A 5 -50.21 15.41 -67.41
C HIS A 5 -48.79 15.20 -66.85
N PRO A 6 -48.27 16.06 -66.00
CA PRO A 6 -47.01 15.78 -65.33
C PRO A 6 -47.18 14.76 -64.15
N ARG A 7 -46.49 13.66 -64.27
CA ARG A 7 -46.34 12.67 -63.16
C ARG A 7 -45.50 13.28 -62.04
N ARG A 8 -46.09 13.45 -60.88
CA ARG A 8 -45.37 13.82 -59.67
C ARG A 8 -44.67 12.61 -59.13
N LEU A 9 -43.33 12.61 -59.13
CA LEU A 9 -42.45 11.66 -58.45
C LEU A 9 -42.43 12.01 -56.95
N VAL A 10 -43.01 11.16 -56.11
CA VAL A 10 -42.90 11.23 -54.67
C VAL A 10 -41.62 10.49 -54.27
N ALA A 11 -40.60 11.24 -53.94
CA ALA A 11 -39.37 10.66 -53.39
C ALA A 11 -39.62 10.30 -51.89
N ALA A 12 -39.64 9.01 -51.61
CA ALA A 12 -39.65 8.50 -50.25
C ALA A 12 -38.25 8.58 -49.65
N ILE A 13 -38.05 9.50 -48.69
CA ILE A 13 -36.80 9.57 -47.92
C ILE A 13 -36.91 8.55 -46.82
N ALA A 14 -36.17 7.46 -46.96
CA ALA A 14 -35.99 6.47 -45.92
C ALA A 14 -34.98 7.00 -44.90
N LEU A 15 -35.45 7.37 -43.69
CA LEU A 15 -34.60 7.77 -42.60
C LEU A 15 -34.04 6.50 -41.93
N ALA A 16 -32.77 6.18 -42.22
CA ALA A 16 -32.07 5.08 -41.52
C ALA A 16 -31.60 5.59 -40.16
N LEU A 17 -32.29 5.17 -39.10
CA LEU A 17 -31.82 5.35 -37.71
C LEU A 17 -30.70 4.35 -37.43
N THR A 18 -29.45 4.81 -37.51
CA THR A 18 -28.31 4.04 -36.97
C THR A 18 -28.24 4.22 -35.47
N ALA A 19 -28.72 3.21 -34.73
CA ALA A 19 -28.52 3.11 -33.27
C ALA A 19 -27.05 2.80 -33.01
N ALA A 20 -26.26 3.81 -32.61
CA ALA A 20 -24.89 3.62 -32.13
C ALA A 20 -24.96 3.01 -30.72
N LEU A 21 -24.68 1.71 -30.63
CA LEU A 21 -24.48 1.01 -29.35
C LEU A 21 -23.17 1.50 -28.73
N LEU A 22 -23.24 2.47 -27.82
CA LEU A 22 -22.15 2.86 -26.96
C LEU A 22 -21.90 1.71 -25.97
N THR A 23 -21.00 0.79 -26.29
CA THR A 23 -20.46 -0.16 -25.35
C THR A 23 -19.58 0.59 -24.36
N ALA A 24 -20.13 0.91 -23.17
CA ALA A 24 -19.36 1.43 -22.07
C ALA A 24 -18.36 0.36 -21.62
N TRP A 25 -17.11 0.55 -21.98
CA TRP A 25 -16.00 -0.28 -21.46
C TRP A 25 -15.80 0.12 -20.00
N THR A 26 -16.36 -0.66 -19.09
CA THR A 26 -16.03 -0.54 -17.66
C THR A 26 -14.60 -1.01 -17.50
N ALA A 27 -13.65 -0.08 -17.42
CA ALA A 27 -12.29 -0.39 -17.02
C ALA A 27 -12.35 -0.98 -15.60
N ALA A 28 -12.15 -2.30 -15.49
CA ALA A 28 -11.98 -2.95 -14.20
C ALA A 28 -10.74 -2.31 -13.54
N ALA A 29 -10.95 -1.64 -12.40
CA ALA A 29 -9.85 -1.08 -11.62
C ALA A 29 -8.92 -2.25 -11.26
N THR A 30 -7.66 -2.20 -11.73
CA THR A 30 -6.64 -3.17 -11.35
C THR A 30 -6.47 -3.11 -9.83
N PRO A 31 -6.52 -4.24 -9.12
CA PRO A 31 -6.31 -4.24 -7.68
C PRO A 31 -4.95 -3.60 -7.38
N ASN A 32 -4.94 -2.57 -6.52
CA ASN A 32 -3.68 -1.97 -6.08
C ASN A 32 -2.86 -3.05 -5.36
N PRO A 33 -1.67 -3.41 -5.85
CA PRO A 33 -0.85 -4.41 -5.18
C PRO A 33 -0.50 -3.88 -3.78
N GLY A 34 -0.76 -4.70 -2.76
CA GLY A 34 -0.42 -4.35 -1.38
C GLY A 34 1.08 -4.18 -1.19
N PRO A 35 1.50 -3.56 -0.08
CA PRO A 35 2.91 -3.35 0.22
C PRO A 35 3.64 -4.69 0.32
N VAL A 36 4.88 -4.71 -0.17
CA VAL A 36 5.79 -5.85 -0.04
C VAL A 36 6.62 -5.65 1.23
N VAL A 37 6.78 -6.71 2.02
CA VAL A 37 7.73 -6.77 3.13
C VAL A 37 8.76 -7.83 2.80
N THR A 38 10.04 -7.49 2.85
CA THR A 38 11.16 -8.35 2.51
C THR A 38 12.30 -8.17 3.51
N LEU A 39 13.36 -8.96 3.42
CA LEU A 39 14.60 -8.75 4.17
C LEU A 39 15.61 -8.00 3.32
N GLY A 40 16.20 -6.96 3.87
CA GLY A 40 17.32 -6.24 3.31
C GLY A 40 18.55 -6.24 4.21
N SER A 41 19.72 -6.10 3.61
CA SER A 41 20.98 -5.89 4.33
C SER A 41 21.16 -4.42 4.64
N THR A 42 21.50 -4.11 5.89
CA THR A 42 21.75 -2.77 6.41
C THR A 42 23.03 -2.80 7.25
N ASP A 43 23.46 -1.65 7.76
CA ASP A 43 24.59 -1.51 8.70
C ASP A 43 24.33 -2.19 10.07
N VAL A 44 23.07 -2.43 10.42
CA VAL A 44 22.69 -3.14 11.66
C VAL A 44 22.37 -4.63 11.42
N GLY A 45 22.62 -5.14 10.21
CA GLY A 45 22.36 -6.51 9.82
C GLY A 45 21.18 -6.67 8.88
N ARG A 46 20.62 -7.90 8.80
CA ARG A 46 19.44 -8.18 7.96
C ARG A 46 18.16 -7.87 8.71
N VAL A 47 17.40 -6.91 8.21
CA VAL A 47 16.18 -6.41 8.84
C VAL A 47 15.01 -6.41 7.85
N LEU A 48 13.81 -6.23 8.34
CA LEU A 48 12.64 -6.00 7.50
C LEU A 48 12.76 -4.66 6.79
N ILE A 49 12.52 -4.68 5.48
CA ILE A 49 12.40 -3.49 4.64
C ILE A 49 11.09 -3.57 3.83
N ASP A 50 10.63 -2.45 3.33
CA ASP A 50 9.52 -2.44 2.36
C ASP A 50 10.00 -2.72 0.93
N GLY A 51 9.04 -2.78 -0.02
CA GLY A 51 9.33 -3.03 -1.43
C GLY A 51 10.16 -1.94 -2.13
N HIS A 52 10.41 -0.80 -1.49
CA HIS A 52 11.26 0.29 -1.98
C HIS A 52 12.64 0.30 -1.28
N GLY A 53 12.87 -0.63 -0.36
CA GLY A 53 14.12 -0.75 0.38
C GLY A 53 14.20 0.08 1.65
N HIS A 54 13.12 0.76 2.05
CA HIS A 54 13.09 1.51 3.32
C HIS A 54 12.95 0.57 4.51
N THR A 55 13.76 0.82 5.53
CA THR A 55 13.76 0.05 6.78
C THR A 55 12.43 0.14 7.52
N LEU A 56 12.01 -0.99 8.09
CA LEU A 56 10.80 -1.09 8.88
C LEU A 56 11.13 -1.23 10.36
N TYR A 57 10.39 -0.49 11.15
CA TYR A 57 10.57 -0.35 12.60
C TYR A 57 9.34 -0.82 13.35
N LEU A 58 9.53 -1.23 14.59
CA LEU A 58 8.52 -1.37 15.63
C LEU A 58 8.68 -0.26 16.67
N TYR A 59 7.59 0.09 17.34
CA TYR A 59 7.52 1.03 18.46
C TYR A 59 7.30 0.25 19.76
N ALA A 60 8.19 0.42 20.75
CA ALA A 60 8.19 -0.39 21.96
C ALA A 60 6.87 -0.38 22.76
N PRO A 61 6.12 0.75 22.87
CA PRO A 61 4.84 0.78 23.56
C PRO A 61 3.67 0.12 22.85
N ASP A 62 3.83 -0.22 21.58
CA ASP A 62 2.75 -0.87 20.83
C ASP A 62 2.44 -2.24 21.43
N LYS A 63 1.16 -2.51 21.59
CA LYS A 63 0.70 -3.84 22.01
C LYS A 63 0.51 -4.73 20.79
N LYS A 64 0.38 -6.03 21.01
CA LYS A 64 0.12 -6.99 19.94
C LYS A 64 -1.05 -6.51 19.07
N ASN A 65 -0.78 -6.31 17.79
CA ASN A 65 -1.73 -5.83 16.78
C ASN A 65 -2.42 -4.50 17.11
N THR A 66 -1.79 -3.65 17.94
CA THR A 66 -2.38 -2.37 18.35
C THR A 66 -1.34 -1.26 18.30
N SER A 67 -1.51 -0.33 17.38
CA SER A 67 -0.67 0.86 17.26
C SER A 67 -1.05 1.90 18.32
N THR A 68 -0.04 2.55 18.90
CA THR A 68 -0.19 3.70 19.79
C THR A 68 0.39 4.99 19.18
N CYS A 69 1.03 4.90 18.01
CA CYS A 69 1.64 6.03 17.31
C CYS A 69 0.62 6.72 16.38
N TYR A 70 0.20 7.94 16.76
CA TYR A 70 -0.76 8.81 16.06
C TYR A 70 -0.27 10.26 16.03
N GLY A 71 -0.97 11.13 15.29
CA GLY A 71 -0.66 12.56 15.23
C GLY A 71 0.77 12.85 14.79
N GLN A 72 1.53 13.57 15.59
CA GLN A 72 2.93 13.92 15.29
C GLN A 72 3.85 12.70 15.23
N CYS A 73 3.57 11.68 16.06
CA CYS A 73 4.28 10.42 15.98
C CYS A 73 4.14 9.79 14.59
N ALA A 74 2.93 9.66 14.07
CA ALA A 74 2.68 9.06 12.75
C ALA A 74 3.17 9.93 11.58
N LYS A 75 3.46 11.22 11.80
CA LYS A 75 4.11 12.08 10.79
C LYS A 75 5.60 11.78 10.69
N LEU A 76 6.27 11.60 11.81
CA LEU A 76 7.70 11.27 11.86
C LEU A 76 7.96 9.78 11.57
N TRP A 77 7.06 8.92 12.05
CA TRP A 77 7.08 7.47 11.88
C TRP A 77 5.83 7.00 11.12
N PRO A 78 5.78 7.18 9.79
CA PRO A 78 4.62 6.79 9.01
C PRO A 78 4.32 5.30 9.13
N PRO A 79 3.08 4.90 9.48
CA PRO A 79 2.70 3.50 9.51
C PRO A 79 2.76 2.90 8.10
N LEU A 80 3.18 1.64 7.99
CA LEU A 80 3.09 0.89 6.75
C LEU A 80 1.63 0.49 6.53
N LEU A 81 0.94 1.26 5.68
CA LEU A 81 -0.49 1.07 5.42
C LEU A 81 -0.76 0.12 4.27
N VAL A 82 -1.93 -0.48 4.30
CA VAL A 82 -2.50 -1.29 3.22
C VAL A 82 -3.94 -0.87 2.96
N SER A 83 -4.40 -0.90 1.71
CA SER A 83 -5.80 -0.62 1.37
C SER A 83 -6.71 -1.78 1.79
N ALA A 84 -8.02 -1.51 1.91
CA ALA A 84 -9.00 -2.53 2.30
C ALA A 84 -9.08 -3.72 1.34
N THR A 85 -8.74 -3.50 0.06
CA THR A 85 -8.81 -4.51 -1.01
C THR A 85 -7.47 -5.20 -1.28
N ALA A 86 -6.38 -4.73 -0.67
CA ALA A 86 -5.04 -5.28 -0.85
C ALA A 86 -4.58 -6.06 0.39
N LYS A 87 -3.59 -6.94 0.18
CA LYS A 87 -2.90 -7.64 1.26
C LYS A 87 -1.41 -7.35 1.17
N ALA A 88 -0.75 -7.19 2.32
CA ALA A 88 0.70 -7.15 2.35
C ALA A 88 1.28 -8.48 1.85
N LYS A 89 2.38 -8.42 1.11
CA LYS A 89 3.06 -9.58 0.53
C LYS A 89 4.39 -9.81 1.23
N ALA A 90 4.60 -11.04 1.69
CA ALA A 90 5.90 -11.49 2.19
C ALA A 90 6.80 -11.89 1.00
N ALA A 91 8.04 -11.42 1.00
CA ALA A 91 9.07 -11.80 0.04
C ALA A 91 10.36 -12.21 0.76
N HIS A 92 11.32 -12.70 0.03
CA HIS A 92 12.68 -13.09 0.44
C HIS A 92 12.98 -13.11 1.95
N GLY A 93 12.82 -14.28 2.59
CA GLY A 93 13.18 -14.51 3.99
C GLY A 93 12.18 -14.00 5.03
N VAL A 94 11.08 -13.36 4.61
CA VAL A 94 9.96 -12.99 5.47
C VAL A 94 8.99 -14.15 5.58
N LYS A 95 8.58 -14.49 6.81
CA LYS A 95 7.62 -15.57 7.06
C LYS A 95 6.20 -15.08 6.83
N PRO A 96 5.46 -15.62 5.84
CA PRO A 96 4.09 -15.16 5.56
C PRO A 96 3.15 -15.34 6.75
N SER A 97 3.36 -16.36 7.59
CA SER A 97 2.55 -16.64 8.78
C SER A 97 2.67 -15.58 9.89
N LEU A 98 3.74 -14.76 9.86
CA LEU A 98 3.93 -13.65 10.80
C LEU A 98 3.40 -12.32 10.26
N LEU A 99 3.10 -12.24 8.94
CA LEU A 99 2.60 -11.04 8.29
C LEU A 99 1.08 -10.98 8.39
N ALA A 100 0.58 -9.88 8.94
CA ALA A 100 -0.85 -9.66 9.13
C ALA A 100 -1.20 -8.18 8.96
N THR A 101 -2.44 -7.83 9.26
CA THR A 101 -2.94 -6.47 9.18
C THR A 101 -3.80 -6.19 10.41
N THR A 102 -3.70 -4.98 10.95
CA THR A 102 -4.54 -4.51 12.04
C THR A 102 -5.25 -3.21 11.66
N LYS A 103 -6.45 -3.01 12.20
CA LYS A 103 -7.20 -1.77 12.04
C LYS A 103 -6.76 -0.76 13.12
N ARG A 104 -6.30 0.39 12.68
CA ARG A 104 -5.92 1.52 13.52
C ARG A 104 -7.17 2.27 14.02
N LYS A 105 -7.02 3.08 15.08
CA LYS A 105 -8.11 3.93 15.61
C LYS A 105 -8.62 4.96 14.58
N ASP A 106 -7.75 5.37 13.63
CA ASP A 106 -8.09 6.28 12.53
C ASP A 106 -8.79 5.57 11.34
N GLY A 107 -9.18 4.30 11.51
CA GLY A 107 -9.87 3.49 10.51
C GLY A 107 -8.97 2.88 9.44
N LYS A 108 -7.71 3.29 9.33
CA LYS A 108 -6.74 2.78 8.35
C LYS A 108 -6.27 1.38 8.72
N LEU A 109 -5.86 0.60 7.72
CA LEU A 109 -5.27 -0.72 7.93
C LEU A 109 -3.75 -0.59 7.90
N GLN A 110 -3.09 -1.13 8.92
CA GLN A 110 -1.63 -1.13 9.07
C GLN A 110 -1.09 -2.55 9.04
N VAL A 111 0.01 -2.75 8.31
CA VAL A 111 0.72 -4.03 8.29
C VAL A 111 1.35 -4.29 9.65
N THR A 112 1.24 -5.53 10.11
CA THR A 112 1.92 -6.03 11.31
C THR A 112 2.81 -7.21 10.95
N TYR A 113 3.86 -7.41 11.73
CA TYR A 113 4.72 -8.59 11.65
C TYR A 113 4.98 -9.15 13.04
N ALA A 114 4.70 -10.43 13.24
CA ALA A 114 4.71 -11.09 14.55
C ALA A 114 3.89 -10.34 15.62
N GLY A 115 2.82 -9.64 15.19
CA GLY A 115 1.97 -8.81 16.04
C GLY A 115 2.48 -7.39 16.28
N HIS A 116 3.65 -7.01 15.76
CA HIS A 116 4.16 -5.64 15.84
C HIS A 116 3.66 -4.81 14.66
N PRO A 117 2.95 -3.68 14.88
CA PRO A 117 2.67 -2.70 13.85
C PRO A 117 3.98 -2.18 13.24
N LEU A 118 4.04 -2.10 11.92
CA LEU A 118 5.25 -1.70 11.20
C LEU A 118 5.18 -0.23 10.77
N TYR A 119 6.33 0.45 10.89
CA TYR A 119 6.50 1.86 10.56
C TYR A 119 7.73 2.07 9.70
N ARG A 120 7.74 3.18 8.94
CA ARG A 120 8.95 3.76 8.35
C ARG A 120 9.45 4.87 9.25
N PHE A 121 10.66 5.37 8.96
CA PHE A 121 11.19 6.59 9.57
C PHE A 121 11.43 7.65 8.49
N THR A 122 10.94 8.87 8.70
CA THR A 122 11.12 9.95 7.70
C THR A 122 12.56 10.41 7.58
N GLY A 123 13.40 10.16 8.60
CA GLY A 123 14.83 10.43 8.55
C GLY A 123 15.65 9.44 7.70
N ASP A 124 15.08 8.31 7.28
CA ASP A 124 15.72 7.38 6.36
C ASP A 124 15.47 7.84 4.92
N ALA A 125 16.29 8.75 4.44
CA ALA A 125 16.17 9.38 3.12
C ALA A 125 16.49 8.43 1.96
N LYS A 126 17.21 7.32 2.21
CA LYS A 126 17.68 6.36 1.20
C LYS A 126 17.39 4.93 1.63
N PRO A 127 17.19 4.00 0.68
CA PRO A 127 17.11 2.57 0.97
C PRO A 127 18.30 2.09 1.81
N GLY A 128 18.02 1.18 2.74
CA GLY A 128 19.04 0.57 3.61
C GLY A 128 19.51 1.41 4.78
N GLN A 129 19.07 2.69 4.90
CA GLN A 129 19.37 3.48 6.08
C GLN A 129 18.58 2.98 7.29
N THR A 130 19.21 3.12 8.48
CA THR A 130 18.65 2.71 9.77
C THR A 130 18.78 3.82 10.82
N SER A 131 18.62 5.08 10.39
CA SER A 131 18.82 6.28 11.25
C SER A 131 17.84 6.33 12.42
N GLY A 132 16.74 5.58 12.33
CA GLY A 132 15.75 5.44 13.39
C GLY A 132 16.08 4.36 14.44
N GLN A 133 17.13 3.58 14.23
CA GLN A 133 17.50 2.50 15.17
C GLN A 133 17.91 3.03 16.53
N ASN A 134 17.34 2.45 17.61
CA ASN A 134 17.53 2.90 18.99
C ASN A 134 17.15 4.37 19.26
N SER A 135 16.31 4.96 18.39
CA SER A 135 15.80 6.30 18.61
C SER A 135 14.83 6.32 19.80
N HIS A 136 15.05 7.26 20.73
CA HIS A 136 14.09 7.53 21.81
C HIS A 136 13.21 8.71 21.39
N ALA A 137 11.98 8.44 20.97
CA ALA A 137 11.05 9.46 20.50
C ALA A 137 9.62 9.15 20.94
N PHE A 138 8.85 10.19 21.25
CA PHE A 138 7.47 10.08 21.74
C PHE A 138 7.35 9.26 23.03
N GLY A 139 8.37 9.33 23.89
CA GLY A 139 8.39 8.71 25.21
C GLY A 139 8.84 7.26 25.23
N ALA A 140 9.32 6.69 24.12
CA ALA A 140 9.83 5.33 24.10
C ALA A 140 10.73 5.05 22.88
N ASP A 141 11.25 3.82 22.82
CA ASP A 141 12.27 3.42 21.86
C ASP A 141 11.69 2.81 20.59
N TRP A 142 12.42 2.98 19.50
CA TRP A 142 12.17 2.45 18.19
C TRP A 142 13.27 1.47 17.78
N TYR A 143 12.89 0.35 17.18
CA TYR A 143 13.82 -0.69 16.80
C TYR A 143 13.55 -1.25 15.42
N VAL A 144 14.59 -1.56 14.67
CA VAL A 144 14.46 -2.37 13.45
C VAL A 144 14.02 -3.78 13.80
N VAL A 145 13.36 -4.45 12.84
CA VAL A 145 12.71 -5.74 13.05
C VAL A 145 13.45 -6.84 12.31
N SER A 146 13.76 -7.93 12.99
CA SER A 146 14.38 -9.12 12.43
C SER A 146 13.40 -10.00 11.65
N SER A 147 13.90 -10.98 10.88
CA SER A 147 13.07 -12.00 10.19
C SER A 147 12.22 -12.84 11.14
N ALA A 148 12.59 -12.93 12.42
CA ALA A 148 11.80 -13.61 13.46
C ALA A 148 10.72 -12.72 14.08
N GLY A 149 10.61 -11.45 13.65
CA GLY A 149 9.65 -10.49 14.20
C GLY A 149 10.07 -9.92 15.55
N LYS A 150 11.36 -10.01 15.89
CA LYS A 150 11.90 -9.47 17.14
C LYS A 150 12.63 -8.16 16.89
N LYS A 151 12.63 -7.26 17.88
CA LYS A 151 13.49 -6.07 17.88
C LYS A 151 14.98 -6.47 17.85
N ILE A 152 15.77 -5.66 17.18
CA ILE A 152 17.22 -5.75 17.25
C ILE A 152 17.71 -4.57 18.08
N GLU A 153 18.29 -4.82 19.26
CA GLU A 153 18.76 -3.78 20.18
C GLU A 153 20.21 -3.36 19.90
N LYS A 154 21.01 -4.26 19.35
CA LYS A 154 22.44 -4.01 19.01
C LYS A 154 22.67 -4.33 17.53
N ALA A 155 23.50 -3.51 16.87
CA ALA A 155 24.03 -3.90 15.57
C ALA A 155 24.79 -5.22 15.72
N SER A 156 24.52 -6.19 14.84
CA SER A 156 25.40 -7.34 14.69
C SER A 156 26.71 -6.84 14.08
N ARG A 157 27.80 -6.92 14.84
CA ARG A 157 29.17 -6.65 14.33
C ARG A 157 29.60 -7.75 13.38
#